data_bc0a783209ce0605d469e44e63894c5b
#
_entry.id   bc0a783209ce0605d469e44e63894c5b
#
_cell.length_a   1.000
_cell.length_b   1.000
_cell.length_c   1.000
_cell.angle_alpha   90.00
_cell.angle_beta   90.00
_cell.angle_gamma   90.00
#
_symmetry.space_group_name_H-M   'P 1'
#
loop_
_entity.id
_entity.type
_entity.pdbx_description
1 polymer ?
#
loop_
_entity_poly.entity_id
_entity_poly.type
_entity_poly.pdbx_seq_one_letter_code
_entity_poly.pdbx_strand_id
1 'polypeptide(L)'
;MEVVTTPHQTQEMAHALKDASGDLILMLTSSATSDLNDTAPKAVRAAGGNIERFGMPVDPGNLLFLGALTGKPVIGFPGCVRSPALNGADWVLSRIACGVTLDDHSFAEMAIGGLLKEIPTRPQPRRRSEG
;
A
#
# COMPACT_ATOMS: atom_id res chain seq x y z
N MET A 1 -16.87 -5.17 -8.09
CA MET A 1 -16.04 -4.62 -7.01
C MET A 1 -16.97 -4.14 -5.91
N GLU A 2 -16.75 -4.59 -4.70
CA GLU A 2 -17.46 -4.13 -3.51
C GLU A 2 -16.64 -3.04 -2.83
N VAL A 3 -17.29 -1.97 -2.37
CA VAL A 3 -16.65 -0.91 -1.58
C VAL A 3 -17.34 -0.82 -0.23
N VAL A 4 -16.57 -1.03 0.83
CA VAL A 4 -17.06 -0.96 2.21
C VAL A 4 -16.36 0.17 2.93
N THR A 5 -17.13 1.03 3.58
CA THR A 5 -16.60 2.08 4.46
C THR A 5 -16.85 1.69 5.91
N THR A 6 -15.81 1.76 6.73
CA THR A 6 -15.87 1.37 8.14
C THR A 6 -15.14 2.40 9.00
N PRO A 7 -15.51 2.55 10.29
CA PRO A 7 -14.74 3.36 11.22
C PRO A 7 -13.27 2.94 11.27
N HIS A 8 -12.37 3.90 11.45
CA HIS A 8 -10.91 3.65 11.54
C HIS A 8 -10.54 3.09 12.92
N GLN A 9 -11.08 1.91 13.22
CA GLN A 9 -10.87 1.16 14.47
C GLN A 9 -10.57 -0.30 14.14
N THR A 10 -9.63 -0.89 14.88
CA THR A 10 -9.12 -2.24 14.60
C THR A 10 -10.24 -3.29 14.51
N GLN A 11 -11.18 -3.29 15.45
CA GLN A 11 -12.23 -4.30 15.48
C GLN A 11 -13.24 -4.13 14.35
N GLU A 12 -13.67 -2.90 14.08
CA GLU A 12 -14.60 -2.60 12.98
C GLU A 12 -13.99 -2.97 11.62
N MET A 13 -12.73 -2.60 11.41
CA MET A 13 -12.01 -2.97 10.21
C MET A 13 -11.82 -4.49 10.10
N ALA A 14 -11.53 -5.18 11.21
CA ALA A 14 -11.39 -6.64 11.20
C ALA A 14 -12.71 -7.34 10.85
N HIS A 15 -13.86 -6.85 11.31
CA HIS A 15 -15.16 -7.35 10.91
C HIS A 15 -15.40 -7.18 9.41
N ALA A 16 -15.18 -5.97 8.90
CA ALA A 16 -15.33 -5.69 7.48
C ALA A 16 -14.42 -6.58 6.60
N LEU A 17 -13.19 -6.85 7.05
CA LEU A 17 -12.26 -7.74 6.38
C LEU A 17 -12.73 -9.20 6.33
N LYS A 18 -13.33 -9.71 7.41
CA LYS A 18 -13.88 -11.07 7.46
C LYS A 18 -15.04 -11.25 6.49
N ASP A 19 -15.84 -10.22 6.31
CA ASP A 19 -17.04 -10.23 5.47
C ASP A 19 -16.72 -9.93 3.99
N ALA A 20 -15.48 -9.54 3.67
CA ALA A 20 -15.08 -9.18 2.32
C ALA A 20 -15.18 -10.36 1.34
N SER A 21 -15.93 -10.18 0.25
CA SER A 21 -16.27 -11.24 -0.70
C SER A 21 -15.30 -11.41 -1.86
N GLY A 22 -14.47 -10.41 -2.18
CA GLY A 22 -13.56 -10.43 -3.35
C GLY A 22 -12.37 -11.38 -3.21
N ASP A 23 -11.65 -11.57 -4.30
CA ASP A 23 -10.43 -12.39 -4.36
C ASP A 23 -9.16 -11.60 -3.99
N LEU A 24 -9.27 -10.29 -3.94
CA LEU A 24 -8.22 -9.34 -3.56
C LEU A 24 -8.84 -8.27 -2.67
N ILE A 25 -8.18 -7.97 -1.56
CA ILE A 25 -8.61 -6.95 -0.61
C ILE A 25 -7.70 -5.74 -0.70
N LEU A 26 -8.28 -4.58 -0.95
CA LEU A 26 -7.59 -3.30 -0.99
C LEU A 26 -8.02 -2.45 0.22
N MET A 27 -7.06 -2.00 1.00
CA MET A 27 -7.32 -1.17 2.18
C MET A 27 -6.79 0.23 1.96
N LEU A 28 -7.65 1.23 2.13
CA LEU A 28 -7.28 2.64 2.10
C LEU A 28 -7.73 3.30 3.39
N THR A 29 -6.78 3.76 4.18
CA THR A 29 -7.06 4.34 5.50
C THR A 29 -7.13 5.86 5.48
N SER A 30 -7.79 6.43 6.46
CA SER A 30 -7.90 7.89 6.64
C SER A 30 -6.59 8.55 7.05
N SER A 31 -5.73 7.81 7.75
CA SER A 31 -4.38 8.23 8.14
C SER A 31 -3.32 7.33 7.50
N ALA A 32 -2.11 7.85 7.35
CA ALA A 32 -0.99 7.06 6.87
C ALA A 32 -0.72 5.88 7.83
N THR A 33 -0.51 4.70 7.26
CA THR A 33 0.01 3.55 8.02
C THR A 33 1.52 3.67 8.05
N SER A 34 2.08 3.99 9.20
CA SER A 34 3.52 4.24 9.37
C SER A 34 4.26 3.12 10.09
N ASP A 35 3.51 2.15 10.66
CA ASP A 35 4.05 1.09 11.50
C ASP A 35 3.22 -0.20 11.38
N LEU A 36 3.88 -1.34 11.61
CA LEU A 36 3.23 -2.67 11.66
C LEU A 36 2.17 -2.78 12.76
N ASN A 37 2.23 -1.93 13.76
CA ASN A 37 1.29 -1.89 14.88
C ASN A 37 0.16 -0.85 14.69
N ASP A 38 0.10 -0.20 13.56
CA ASP A 38 -1.01 0.69 13.24
C ASP A 38 -2.32 -0.05 13.02
N THR A 39 -3.42 0.69 12.97
CA THR A 39 -4.79 0.17 12.95
C THR A 39 -5.03 -0.83 11.81
N ALA A 40 -4.57 -0.54 10.60
CA ALA A 40 -4.83 -1.39 9.44
C ALA A 40 -4.07 -2.74 9.51
N PRO A 41 -2.75 -2.80 9.75
CA PRO A 41 -2.06 -4.08 9.95
C PRO A 41 -2.62 -4.87 11.13
N LYS A 42 -2.97 -4.21 12.24
CA LYS A 42 -3.63 -4.87 13.37
C LYS A 42 -4.98 -5.47 13.01
N ALA A 43 -5.78 -4.79 12.20
CA ALA A 43 -7.07 -5.27 11.76
C ALA A 43 -6.94 -6.54 10.90
N VAL A 44 -5.96 -6.61 10.00
CA VAL A 44 -5.68 -7.82 9.23
C VAL A 44 -5.35 -8.99 10.15
N ARG A 45 -4.48 -8.80 11.13
CA ARG A 45 -4.15 -9.85 12.11
C ARG A 45 -5.34 -10.23 12.98
N ALA A 46 -6.12 -9.27 13.43
CA ALA A 46 -7.34 -9.52 14.23
C ALA A 46 -8.42 -10.26 13.42
N ALA A 47 -8.46 -10.09 12.11
CA ALA A 47 -9.33 -10.85 11.22
C ALA A 47 -8.87 -12.30 11.00
N GLY A 48 -7.67 -12.67 11.44
CA GLY A 48 -7.07 -13.99 11.25
C GLY A 48 -6.08 -14.07 10.10
N GLY A 49 -5.72 -12.93 9.51
CA GLY A 49 -4.70 -12.82 8.47
C GLY A 49 -3.29 -12.61 9.02
N ASN A 50 -2.36 -12.46 8.12
CA ASN A 50 -0.97 -12.14 8.42
C ASN A 50 -0.46 -10.98 7.56
N ILE A 51 0.55 -10.29 8.07
CA ILE A 51 1.31 -9.29 7.31
C ILE A 51 2.60 -9.94 6.82
N GLU A 52 2.77 -9.97 5.51
CA GLU A 52 3.92 -10.59 4.86
C GLU A 52 5.05 -9.60 4.64
N ARG A 53 4.69 -8.35 4.36
CA ARG A 53 5.66 -7.28 4.12
C ARG A 53 5.09 -5.93 4.52
N PHE A 54 5.95 -5.11 5.13
CA PHE A 54 5.68 -3.70 5.38
C PHE A 54 6.76 -2.85 4.74
N GLY A 55 6.33 -1.88 3.92
CA GLY A 55 7.23 -0.99 3.21
C GLY A 55 7.77 -1.55 1.90
N MET A 56 8.11 -0.64 0.99
CA MET A 56 8.74 -0.96 -0.28
C MET A 56 9.72 0.16 -0.69
N PRO A 57 10.78 -0.18 -1.46
CA PRO A 57 11.80 0.79 -1.83
C PRO A 57 11.41 1.65 -3.05
N VAL A 58 10.17 2.15 -3.07
CA VAL A 58 9.63 3.02 -4.12
C VAL A 58 8.93 4.22 -3.49
N ASP A 59 9.28 5.41 -3.92
CA ASP A 59 8.66 6.64 -3.45
C ASP A 59 8.10 7.46 -4.64
N PRO A 60 6.83 7.84 -4.64
CA PRO A 60 5.82 7.56 -3.62
C PRO A 60 5.35 6.11 -3.62
N GLY A 61 4.89 5.62 -2.45
CA GLY A 61 4.39 4.26 -2.25
C GLY A 61 5.09 3.49 -1.12
N ASN A 62 6.14 4.04 -0.53
CA ASN A 62 7.02 3.39 0.44
C ASN A 62 6.35 2.80 1.68
N LEU A 63 5.20 3.31 2.12
CA LEU A 63 4.45 2.82 3.28
C LEU A 63 3.34 1.82 2.93
N LEU A 64 3.42 1.19 1.78
CA LEU A 64 2.55 0.07 1.43
C LEU A 64 2.81 -1.13 2.33
N PHE A 65 1.77 -1.90 2.66
CA PHE A 65 1.95 -3.23 3.24
C PHE A 65 1.23 -4.30 2.43
N LEU A 66 1.75 -5.50 2.49
CA LEU A 66 1.15 -6.70 1.93
C LEU A 66 0.83 -7.69 3.05
N GLY A 67 -0.26 -8.40 2.87
CA GLY A 67 -0.66 -9.47 3.75
C GLY A 67 -1.54 -10.48 3.03
N ALA A 68 -2.02 -11.43 3.79
CA ALA A 68 -2.98 -12.43 3.32
C ALA A 68 -4.06 -12.65 4.37
N LEU A 69 -5.28 -12.88 3.92
CA LEU A 69 -6.42 -13.24 4.74
C LEU A 69 -7.22 -14.35 4.05
N THR A 70 -7.30 -15.52 4.67
CA THR A 70 -8.00 -16.69 4.12
C THR A 70 -7.62 -17.02 2.67
N GLY A 71 -6.33 -16.95 2.36
CA GLY A 71 -5.78 -17.21 1.03
C GLY A 71 -5.95 -16.05 0.02
N LYS A 72 -6.55 -14.94 0.42
CA LYS A 72 -6.70 -13.75 -0.41
C LYS A 72 -5.58 -12.76 -0.13
N PRO A 73 -4.93 -12.19 -1.14
CA PRO A 73 -3.97 -11.12 -0.91
C PRO A 73 -4.66 -9.85 -0.36
N VAL A 74 -3.97 -9.19 0.55
CA VAL A 74 -4.38 -7.91 1.13
C VAL A 74 -3.31 -6.87 0.82
N ILE A 75 -3.71 -5.75 0.23
CA ILE A 75 -2.82 -4.60 -0.01
C ILE A 75 -3.30 -3.43 0.83
N GLY A 76 -2.46 -2.98 1.75
CA GLY A 76 -2.67 -1.72 2.46
C GLY A 76 -1.99 -0.59 1.73
N PHE A 77 -2.77 0.35 1.22
CA PHE A 77 -2.26 1.46 0.44
C PHE A 77 -1.75 2.60 1.31
N PRO A 78 -0.64 3.24 0.93
CA PRO A 78 -0.22 4.50 1.53
C PRO A 78 -1.16 5.64 1.12
N GLY A 79 -1.22 6.69 1.96
CA GLY A 79 -2.10 7.84 1.69
C GLY A 79 -1.84 8.54 0.35
N CYS A 80 -0.61 8.50 -0.15
CA CYS A 80 -0.22 9.10 -1.43
C CYS A 80 -0.87 8.42 -2.65
N VAL A 81 -1.46 7.23 -2.52
CA VAL A 81 -2.19 6.56 -3.61
C VAL A 81 -3.42 7.34 -4.07
N ARG A 82 -3.91 8.27 -3.25
CA ARG A 82 -5.01 9.18 -3.63
C ARG A 82 -4.61 10.21 -4.68
N SER A 83 -3.32 10.43 -4.88
CA SER A 83 -2.81 11.29 -5.95
C SER A 83 -2.85 10.56 -7.30
N PRO A 84 -3.14 11.26 -8.42
CA PRO A 84 -3.08 10.66 -9.75
C PRO A 84 -1.65 10.40 -10.25
N ALA A 85 -0.62 10.82 -9.50
CA ALA A 85 0.77 10.57 -9.85
C ALA A 85 1.12 9.08 -9.75
N LEU A 86 2.04 8.62 -10.60
CA LEU A 86 2.54 7.26 -10.56
C LEU A 86 3.11 6.93 -9.17
N ASN A 87 2.74 5.77 -8.65
CA ASN A 87 3.01 5.32 -7.30
C ASN A 87 3.51 3.88 -7.31
N GLY A 88 4.39 3.53 -6.38
CA GLY A 88 4.85 2.14 -6.23
C GLY A 88 3.71 1.15 -6.00
N ALA A 89 2.62 1.59 -5.37
CA ALA A 89 1.42 0.79 -5.19
C ALA A 89 0.79 0.35 -6.53
N ASP A 90 0.90 1.15 -7.60
CA ASP A 90 0.41 0.78 -8.93
C ASP A 90 1.18 -0.42 -9.49
N TRP A 91 2.48 -0.47 -9.23
CA TRP A 91 3.32 -1.58 -9.66
C TRP A 91 3.00 -2.88 -8.92
N VAL A 92 2.74 -2.78 -7.61
CA VAL A 92 2.35 -3.92 -6.78
C VAL A 92 0.96 -4.41 -7.18
N LEU A 93 -0.01 -3.51 -7.27
CA LEU A 93 -1.38 -3.84 -7.63
C LEU A 93 -1.46 -4.53 -9.00
N SER A 94 -0.78 -4.01 -10.01
CA SER A 94 -0.82 -4.60 -11.34
C SER A 94 -0.24 -6.02 -11.37
N ARG A 95 0.85 -6.28 -10.63
CA ARG A 95 1.43 -7.61 -10.55
C ARG A 95 0.54 -8.60 -9.83
N ILE A 96 0.00 -8.22 -8.69
CA ILE A 96 -0.90 -9.09 -7.91
C ILE A 96 -2.20 -9.37 -8.69
N ALA A 97 -2.76 -8.37 -9.36
CA ALA A 97 -3.95 -8.53 -10.19
C ALA A 97 -3.71 -9.47 -11.37
N CYS A 98 -2.48 -9.54 -11.87
CA CYS A 98 -2.07 -10.51 -12.91
C CYS A 98 -1.65 -11.89 -12.34
N GLY A 99 -1.80 -12.12 -11.06
CA GLY A 99 -1.45 -13.39 -10.41
C GLY A 99 0.04 -13.59 -10.18
N VAL A 100 0.85 -12.53 -10.25
CA VAL A 100 2.30 -12.59 -9.98
C VAL A 100 2.53 -12.61 -8.48
N THR A 101 3.27 -13.60 -7.99
CA THR A 101 3.73 -13.65 -6.60
C THR A 101 4.90 -12.67 -6.42
N LEU A 102 4.81 -11.82 -5.40
CA LEU A 102 5.86 -10.87 -5.05
C LEU A 102 6.62 -11.36 -3.83
N ASP A 103 7.93 -11.46 -3.98
CA ASP A 103 8.88 -11.81 -2.93
C ASP A 103 9.84 -10.64 -2.65
N ASP A 104 10.76 -10.83 -1.72
CA ASP A 104 11.74 -9.79 -1.38
C ASP A 104 12.65 -9.42 -2.55
N HIS A 105 12.94 -10.36 -3.46
CA HIS A 105 13.72 -10.08 -4.67
C HIS A 105 12.94 -9.16 -5.62
N SER A 106 11.65 -9.44 -5.82
CA SER A 106 10.76 -8.59 -6.64
C SER A 106 10.76 -7.15 -6.16
N PHE A 107 10.72 -6.94 -4.83
CA PHE A 107 10.78 -5.60 -4.24
C PHE A 107 12.17 -4.96 -4.37
N ALA A 108 13.24 -5.73 -4.22
CA ALA A 108 14.60 -5.24 -4.40
C ALA A 108 14.84 -4.76 -5.84
N GLU A 109 14.31 -5.46 -6.84
CA GLU A 109 14.37 -5.03 -8.24
C GLU A 109 13.64 -3.71 -8.49
N MET A 110 12.52 -3.47 -7.81
CA MET A 110 11.78 -2.20 -7.90
C MET A 110 12.59 -1.01 -7.36
N ALA A 111 13.59 -1.22 -6.50
CA ALA A 111 14.44 -0.16 -5.97
C ALA A 111 15.23 0.54 -7.08
N ILE A 112 15.57 -0.16 -8.14
CA ILE A 112 16.23 0.40 -9.32
C ILE A 112 15.18 1.22 -10.10
N GLY A 113 15.28 2.55 -10.03
CA GLY A 113 14.27 3.46 -10.58
C GLY A 113 13.07 3.71 -9.65
N GLY A 114 13.16 3.29 -8.38
CA GLY A 114 12.09 3.43 -7.38
C GLY A 114 11.86 4.86 -6.89
N LEU A 115 12.69 5.82 -7.26
CA LEU A 115 12.37 7.24 -7.10
C LEU A 115 11.60 7.69 -8.35
N LEU A 116 10.29 7.77 -8.22
CA LEU A 116 9.42 8.15 -9.32
C LEU A 116 9.53 9.64 -9.58
N LYS A 117 9.42 10.00 -10.86
CA LYS A 117 9.67 11.35 -11.35
C LYS A 117 8.86 12.39 -10.57
N GLU A 118 9.55 13.38 -10.05
CA GLU A 118 8.92 14.54 -9.42
C GLU A 118 8.02 15.30 -10.41
N ILE A 119 6.96 15.91 -9.89
CA ILE A 119 6.10 16.79 -10.69
C ILE A 119 6.96 17.91 -11.26
N PRO A 120 6.83 18.25 -12.57
CA PRO A 120 7.66 19.27 -13.21
C PRO A 120 7.61 20.66 -12.53
N THR A 121 6.55 20.90 -11.77
CA THR A 121 6.32 22.17 -11.05
C THR A 121 6.94 22.21 -9.67
N ARG A 122 7.52 21.10 -9.17
CA ARG A 122 8.18 21.10 -7.86
C ARG A 122 9.48 21.90 -7.95
N PRO A 123 9.66 22.98 -7.17
CA PRO A 123 10.90 23.72 -7.18
C PRO A 123 12.04 22.83 -6.70
N GLN A 124 13.12 22.77 -7.47
CA GLN A 124 14.32 22.06 -7.05
C GLN A 124 15.02 22.88 -5.95
N PRO A 125 15.23 22.32 -4.75
CA PRO A 125 15.77 23.07 -3.60
C PRO A 125 17.19 23.62 -3.81
N ARG A 126 17.87 23.21 -4.88
CA ARG A 126 19.26 23.55 -5.19
C ARG A 126 19.46 24.24 -6.53
N ARG A 127 18.42 24.73 -7.19
CA ARG A 127 18.65 25.66 -8.30
C ARG A 127 19.31 26.90 -7.74
N ARG A 128 20.60 27.06 -8.01
CA ARG A 128 21.25 28.37 -7.89
C ARG A 128 20.44 29.33 -8.76
N SER A 129 19.91 30.37 -8.16
CA SER A 129 19.49 31.55 -8.90
C SER A 129 20.71 32.01 -9.67
N GLU A 130 20.73 31.81 -10.99
CA GLU A 130 21.66 32.58 -11.83
C GLU A 130 21.19 34.03 -11.73
N GLY A 131 21.92 34.75 -10.93
CA GLY A 131 21.76 36.21 -10.79
C GLY A 131 22.34 36.94 -11.99
#